data_37f686d77e02f62f5eb77d69b77b43b0
#
_entry.id   37f686d77e02f62f5eb77d69b77b43b0
#
_cell.length_a   1.000
_cell.length_b   1.000
_cell.length_c   1.000
_cell.angle_alpha   90.00
_cell.angle_beta   90.00
_cell.angle_gamma   90.00
#
_symmetry.space_group_name_H-M   'P 1'
#
loop_
_entity.id
_entity.type
_entity.pdbx_description
1 polymer ?
#
loop_
_entity_poly.entity_id
_entity_poly.type
_entity_poly.pdbx_seq_one_letter_code
_entity_poly.pdbx_strand_id
1 'polypeptide(L)'
;MSTIEEARSYLENYDGPDFRIMEVCGTHTHEIFRQGIRRILSPKINLISGPGCPVCVTPVSFIDEAVYLALEKGCTITTFGDLVRVPGSKMSLAGARAKGAKVKVVYAPFDAVKIAQDNPEEQVVFLSVGFETTTPSDVIAVKKAMAAGLKNFAILTANKTMPGAYEAMGKSCDAFLYPGHVHAITGTQICKDMCEKGVSGVIAGFTGSELLTALAVAVKKFGEGKPFFVNCYPRVVKDEGSPSAVAMVDKFMEPCDAEWRGIGTIPMSGMQLRDEFAEFDARKKYDVPQIKPEYKTACRCGDVLQGKITPNQCPLFGKACNPDHPVGACMVSDEGACSAFYMYGGEL
;
A
#
# COMPACT_ATOMS: atom_id res chain seq x y z
N MET A 1 -28.82 -9.37 9.44
CA MET A 1 -28.69 -9.92 8.09
C MET A 1 -28.10 -11.30 8.24
N SER A 2 -28.82 -12.31 7.84
CA SER A 2 -28.43 -13.72 8.01
C SER A 2 -27.88 -14.31 6.72
N THR A 3 -28.14 -13.70 5.56
CA THR A 3 -27.67 -14.16 4.25
C THR A 3 -26.96 -13.06 3.47
N ILE A 4 -26.23 -13.45 2.44
CA ILE A 4 -25.53 -12.52 1.52
C ILE A 4 -26.56 -11.77 0.66
N GLU A 5 -27.64 -12.44 0.26
CA GLU A 5 -28.73 -11.85 -0.49
C GLU A 5 -29.43 -10.72 0.30
N GLU A 6 -29.63 -10.91 1.60
CA GLU A 6 -30.16 -9.86 2.48
C GLU A 6 -29.19 -8.67 2.58
N ALA A 7 -27.88 -8.93 2.72
CA ALA A 7 -26.86 -7.88 2.76
C ALA A 7 -26.83 -7.08 1.45
N ARG A 8 -26.86 -7.77 0.32
CA ARG A 8 -26.91 -7.18 -1.02
C ARG A 8 -28.16 -6.32 -1.18
N SER A 9 -29.36 -6.88 -0.93
CA SER A 9 -30.62 -6.15 -1.05
C SER A 9 -30.66 -4.92 -0.14
N TYR A 10 -30.10 -5.02 1.07
CA TYR A 10 -30.00 -3.89 1.99
C TYR A 10 -29.12 -2.76 1.44
N LEU A 11 -27.98 -3.09 0.84
CA LEU A 11 -27.08 -2.12 0.23
C LEU A 11 -27.65 -1.48 -1.04
N GLU A 12 -28.32 -2.27 -1.88
CA GLU A 12 -29.00 -1.79 -3.10
C GLU A 12 -30.12 -0.80 -2.78
N ASN A 13 -30.91 -1.07 -1.75
CA ASN A 13 -32.11 -0.31 -1.38
C ASN A 13 -31.87 0.68 -0.22
N TYR A 14 -30.62 0.94 0.14
CA TYR A 14 -30.32 1.88 1.21
C TYR A 14 -30.80 3.29 0.87
N ASP A 15 -31.65 3.86 1.72
CA ASP A 15 -32.22 5.20 1.57
C ASP A 15 -31.97 6.10 2.80
N GLY A 16 -30.95 5.79 3.59
CA GLY A 16 -30.49 6.60 4.72
C GLY A 16 -29.69 7.84 4.29
N PRO A 17 -28.97 8.48 5.22
CA PRO A 17 -28.04 9.59 4.92
C PRO A 17 -26.92 9.16 3.98
N ASP A 18 -26.37 10.13 3.24
CA ASP A 18 -25.18 9.88 2.42
C ASP A 18 -24.05 9.33 3.29
N PHE A 19 -23.41 8.26 2.83
CA PHE A 19 -22.37 7.55 3.57
C PHE A 19 -21.11 7.38 2.71
N ARG A 20 -20.01 7.96 3.15
CA ARG A 20 -18.72 7.87 2.48
C ARG A 20 -17.83 6.89 3.24
N ILE A 21 -17.50 5.76 2.63
CA ILE A 21 -16.59 4.78 3.19
C ILE A 21 -15.31 4.69 2.37
N MET A 22 -14.15 4.79 3.01
CA MET A 22 -12.85 4.74 2.34
C MET A 22 -12.22 3.36 2.47
N GLU A 23 -11.95 2.73 1.34
CA GLU A 23 -11.13 1.52 1.24
C GLU A 23 -9.66 1.91 1.43
N VAL A 24 -9.01 1.40 2.46
CA VAL A 24 -7.58 1.67 2.70
C VAL A 24 -6.75 0.40 2.49
N CYS A 25 -7.09 -0.32 1.41
CA CYS A 25 -6.42 -1.55 0.97
C CYS A 25 -6.52 -1.68 -0.54
N GLY A 26 -5.39 -1.85 -1.23
CA GLY A 26 -5.38 -2.03 -2.68
C GLY A 26 -6.13 -3.29 -3.13
N THR A 27 -5.98 -4.40 -2.39
CA THR A 27 -6.73 -5.64 -2.66
C THR A 27 -8.23 -5.44 -2.53
N HIS A 28 -8.71 -4.67 -1.51
CA HIS A 28 -10.14 -4.33 -1.41
C HIS A 28 -10.60 -3.52 -2.62
N THR A 29 -9.84 -2.48 -3.01
CA THR A 29 -10.16 -1.66 -4.18
C THR A 29 -10.28 -2.53 -5.44
N HIS A 30 -9.27 -3.39 -5.69
CA HIS A 30 -9.27 -4.30 -6.83
C HIS A 30 -10.50 -5.23 -6.81
N GLU A 31 -10.75 -5.91 -5.70
CA GLU A 31 -11.86 -6.87 -5.59
C GLU A 31 -13.23 -6.19 -5.68
N ILE A 32 -13.42 -5.03 -5.08
CA ILE A 32 -14.67 -4.25 -5.16
C ILE A 32 -14.99 -3.86 -6.61
N PHE A 33 -13.98 -3.45 -7.39
CA PHE A 33 -14.16 -3.17 -8.81
C PHE A 33 -14.40 -4.46 -9.61
N ARG A 34 -13.57 -5.48 -9.43
CA ARG A 34 -13.65 -6.76 -10.16
C ARG A 34 -14.98 -7.46 -9.97
N GLN A 35 -15.52 -7.42 -8.74
CA GLN A 35 -16.80 -8.02 -8.39
C GLN A 35 -18.02 -7.14 -8.75
N GLY A 36 -17.79 -5.93 -9.27
CA GLY A 36 -18.85 -4.99 -9.61
C GLY A 36 -19.67 -4.48 -8.42
N ILE A 37 -19.10 -4.53 -7.20
CA ILE A 37 -19.82 -4.14 -5.97
C ILE A 37 -20.30 -2.70 -6.06
N ARG A 38 -19.50 -1.77 -6.61
CA ARG A 38 -19.89 -0.36 -6.75
C ARG A 38 -21.19 -0.16 -7.55
N ARG A 39 -21.47 -1.05 -8.52
CA ARG A 39 -22.65 -0.95 -9.40
C ARG A 39 -23.96 -1.33 -8.73
N ILE A 40 -23.88 -2.10 -7.66
CA ILE A 40 -25.06 -2.58 -6.92
C ILE A 40 -25.38 -1.73 -5.68
N LEU A 41 -24.51 -0.79 -5.34
CA LEU A 41 -24.74 0.06 -4.16
C LEU A 41 -25.76 1.16 -4.47
N SER A 42 -26.57 1.49 -3.47
CA SER A 42 -27.38 2.71 -3.50
C SER A 42 -26.50 3.93 -3.80
N PRO A 43 -26.97 4.92 -4.58
CA PRO A 43 -26.24 6.17 -4.82
C PRO A 43 -25.81 6.93 -3.57
N LYS A 44 -26.45 6.63 -2.43
CA LYS A 44 -26.12 7.22 -1.12
C LYS A 44 -24.92 6.57 -0.44
N ILE A 45 -24.43 5.44 -0.95
CA ILE A 45 -23.22 4.77 -0.44
C ILE A 45 -22.05 5.06 -1.39
N ASN A 46 -21.15 5.91 -0.96
CA ASN A 46 -20.02 6.35 -1.77
C ASN A 46 -18.72 5.68 -1.32
N LEU A 47 -18.18 4.78 -2.17
CA LEU A 47 -16.89 4.14 -1.93
C LEU A 47 -15.76 5.02 -2.45
N ILE A 48 -14.77 5.27 -1.60
CA ILE A 48 -13.58 6.06 -1.89
C ILE A 48 -12.35 5.14 -1.86
N SER A 49 -11.59 5.11 -2.95
CA SER A 49 -10.33 4.36 -2.98
C SER A 49 -9.21 5.18 -2.34
N GLY A 50 -8.84 4.81 -1.12
CA GLY A 50 -7.81 5.48 -0.33
C GLY A 50 -6.38 4.96 -0.55
N PRO A 51 -5.42 5.35 0.29
CA PRO A 51 -3.98 5.06 0.12
C PRO A 51 -3.60 3.63 0.56
N GLY A 52 -4.29 2.61 0.05
CA GLY A 52 -4.13 1.22 0.46
C GLY A 52 -3.17 0.37 -0.37
N CYS A 53 -2.58 0.92 -1.44
CA CYS A 53 -1.59 0.22 -2.27
C CYS A 53 -0.18 0.76 -1.97
N PRO A 54 0.77 -0.07 -1.49
CA PRO A 54 2.10 0.40 -1.12
C PRO A 54 2.90 0.95 -2.32
N VAL A 55 2.74 0.36 -3.50
CA VAL A 55 3.35 0.85 -4.74
C VAL A 55 2.85 2.24 -5.09
N CYS A 56 1.54 2.47 -4.94
CA CYS A 56 0.89 3.74 -5.29
C CYS A 56 1.36 4.91 -4.42
N VAL A 57 1.67 4.64 -3.15
CA VAL A 57 2.11 5.64 -2.18
C VAL A 57 3.63 5.75 -2.04
N THR A 58 4.39 4.95 -2.80
CA THR A 58 5.86 5.02 -2.84
C THR A 58 6.29 6.35 -3.46
N PRO A 59 7.14 7.15 -2.77
CA PRO A 59 7.55 8.47 -3.24
C PRO A 59 8.41 8.40 -4.50
N VAL A 60 8.44 9.48 -5.25
CA VAL A 60 9.24 9.59 -6.48
C VAL A 60 10.73 9.51 -6.14
N SER A 61 11.15 10.15 -5.04
CA SER A 61 12.52 10.11 -4.52
C SER A 61 13.04 8.70 -4.32
N PHE A 62 12.21 7.77 -3.83
CA PHE A 62 12.59 6.37 -3.65
C PHE A 62 12.92 5.67 -4.98
N ILE A 63 12.16 5.94 -6.02
CA ILE A 63 12.46 5.40 -7.35
C ILE A 63 13.78 6.00 -7.89
N ASP A 64 13.99 7.30 -7.65
CA ASP A 64 15.23 7.98 -8.04
C ASP A 64 16.45 7.44 -7.29
N GLU A 65 16.31 7.13 -5.98
CA GLU A 65 17.34 6.45 -5.18
C GLU A 65 17.67 5.05 -5.74
N ALA A 66 16.63 4.29 -6.10
CA ALA A 66 16.83 2.97 -6.70
C ALA A 66 17.52 3.04 -8.07
N VAL A 67 17.16 4.03 -8.90
CA VAL A 67 17.84 4.29 -10.19
C VAL A 67 19.29 4.72 -9.96
N TYR A 68 19.55 5.58 -8.98
CA TYR A 68 20.92 5.98 -8.61
C TYR A 68 21.76 4.78 -8.18
N LEU A 69 21.25 3.92 -7.30
CA LEU A 69 21.96 2.70 -6.89
C LEU A 69 22.25 1.78 -8.08
N ALA A 70 21.33 1.68 -9.02
CA ALA A 70 21.50 0.84 -10.20
C ALA A 70 22.55 1.38 -11.19
N LEU A 71 22.50 2.68 -11.50
CA LEU A 71 23.32 3.28 -12.57
C LEU A 71 24.66 3.84 -12.05
N GLU A 72 24.67 4.48 -10.88
CA GLU A 72 25.86 5.15 -10.36
C GLU A 72 26.69 4.25 -9.42
N LYS A 73 26.02 3.37 -8.67
CA LYS A 73 26.68 2.43 -7.75
C LYS A 73 26.86 1.03 -8.36
N GLY A 74 26.26 0.76 -9.53
CA GLY A 74 26.36 -0.52 -10.21
C GLY A 74 25.67 -1.69 -9.46
N CYS A 75 24.76 -1.38 -8.54
CA CYS A 75 24.04 -2.39 -7.76
C CYS A 75 23.07 -3.16 -8.65
N THR A 76 22.93 -4.46 -8.40
CA THR A 76 21.84 -5.27 -8.91
C THR A 76 20.59 -4.98 -8.07
N ILE A 77 19.62 -4.30 -8.64
CA ILE A 77 18.34 -4.00 -7.99
C ILE A 77 17.42 -5.20 -8.12
N THR A 78 16.89 -5.66 -7.00
CA THR A 78 15.86 -6.70 -6.95
C THR A 78 14.56 -6.11 -6.41
N THR A 79 13.43 -6.41 -7.04
CA THR A 79 12.16 -5.77 -6.73
C THR A 79 10.96 -6.60 -7.16
N PHE A 80 9.79 -6.32 -6.61
CA PHE A 80 8.52 -6.83 -7.14
C PHE A 80 8.20 -6.19 -8.49
N GLY A 81 7.47 -6.92 -9.34
CA GLY A 81 7.27 -6.54 -10.74
C GLY A 81 6.67 -5.16 -10.96
N ASP A 82 5.71 -4.76 -10.13
CA ASP A 82 5.00 -3.48 -10.26
C ASP A 82 5.97 -2.28 -10.19
N LEU A 83 6.94 -2.31 -9.26
CA LEU A 83 7.88 -1.20 -9.08
C LEU A 83 8.76 -0.91 -10.30
N VAL A 84 8.96 -1.90 -11.18
CA VAL A 84 9.81 -1.74 -12.37
C VAL A 84 9.32 -0.61 -13.29
N ARG A 85 7.99 -0.42 -13.37
CA ARG A 85 7.36 0.58 -14.25
C ARG A 85 6.98 1.87 -13.54
N VAL A 86 7.11 1.95 -12.21
CA VAL A 86 6.75 3.18 -11.47
C VAL A 86 7.65 4.33 -11.90
N PRO A 87 7.09 5.48 -12.30
CA PRO A 87 7.87 6.62 -12.74
C PRO A 87 8.64 7.27 -11.57
N GLY A 88 9.95 7.46 -11.75
CA GLY A 88 10.78 8.41 -11.01
C GLY A 88 10.75 9.81 -11.64
N SER A 89 11.64 10.69 -11.20
CA SER A 89 11.77 12.06 -11.76
C SER A 89 12.18 12.06 -13.24
N LYS A 90 13.15 11.24 -13.59
CA LYS A 90 13.73 11.20 -14.94
C LYS A 90 13.40 9.90 -15.67
N MET A 91 13.32 8.79 -14.96
CA MET A 91 13.03 7.48 -15.53
C MET A 91 12.51 6.50 -14.47
N SER A 92 11.92 5.40 -14.92
CA SER A 92 11.60 4.24 -14.09
C SER A 92 12.79 3.26 -14.06
N LEU A 93 12.69 2.20 -13.25
CA LEU A 93 13.67 1.09 -13.29
C LEU A 93 13.69 0.38 -14.65
N ALA A 94 12.55 0.32 -15.37
CA ALA A 94 12.52 -0.17 -16.75
C ALA A 94 13.40 0.71 -17.66
N GLY A 95 13.33 2.03 -17.51
CA GLY A 95 14.19 2.97 -18.23
C GLY A 95 15.67 2.83 -17.86
N ALA A 96 15.98 2.62 -16.59
CA ALA A 96 17.33 2.35 -16.12
C ALA A 96 17.89 1.02 -16.71
N ARG A 97 17.04 -0.01 -16.74
CA ARG A 97 17.38 -1.31 -17.38
C ARG A 97 17.72 -1.17 -18.86
N ALA A 98 16.98 -0.33 -19.59
CA ALA A 98 17.27 -0.03 -20.99
C ALA A 98 18.63 0.69 -21.18
N LYS A 99 19.17 1.32 -20.11
CA LYS A 99 20.51 1.94 -20.07
C LYS A 99 21.58 1.01 -19.50
N GLY A 100 21.31 -0.28 -19.33
CA GLY A 100 22.27 -1.27 -18.88
C GLY A 100 22.24 -1.55 -17.36
N ALA A 101 21.33 -0.95 -16.60
CA ALA A 101 21.20 -1.28 -15.18
C ALA A 101 20.74 -2.73 -14.97
N LYS A 102 21.28 -3.38 -13.94
CA LYS A 102 20.87 -4.73 -13.55
C LYS A 102 19.61 -4.63 -12.67
N VAL A 103 18.45 -4.98 -13.22
CA VAL A 103 17.16 -5.01 -12.50
C VAL A 103 16.56 -6.39 -12.65
N LYS A 104 16.35 -7.09 -11.53
CA LYS A 104 15.77 -8.44 -11.46
C LYS A 104 14.44 -8.40 -10.72
N VAL A 105 13.38 -8.95 -11.32
CA VAL A 105 12.10 -9.16 -10.67
C VAL A 105 12.20 -10.40 -9.78
N VAL A 106 11.72 -10.28 -8.55
CA VAL A 106 11.67 -11.35 -7.56
C VAL A 106 10.25 -11.46 -6.98
N TYR A 107 9.92 -12.63 -6.46
CA TYR A 107 8.60 -12.89 -5.85
C TYR A 107 8.64 -12.88 -4.33
N ALA A 108 9.83 -12.97 -3.75
CA ALA A 108 10.05 -12.88 -2.32
C ALA A 108 11.38 -12.18 -2.01
N PRO A 109 11.51 -11.51 -0.83
CA PRO A 109 12.78 -10.93 -0.40
C PRO A 109 13.90 -11.99 -0.30
N PHE A 110 13.54 -13.25 -0.06
CA PHE A 110 14.49 -14.38 0.01
C PHE A 110 15.17 -14.70 -1.32
N ASP A 111 14.49 -14.42 -2.44
CA ASP A 111 15.09 -14.58 -3.77
C ASP A 111 16.26 -13.60 -3.95
N ALA A 112 16.14 -12.39 -3.40
CA ALA A 112 17.22 -11.39 -3.42
C ALA A 112 18.41 -11.85 -2.58
N VAL A 113 18.17 -12.44 -1.41
CA VAL A 113 19.23 -13.03 -0.58
C VAL A 113 19.93 -14.16 -1.33
N LYS A 114 19.17 -15.03 -1.99
CA LYS A 114 19.74 -16.12 -2.81
C LYS A 114 20.58 -15.58 -3.98
N ILE A 115 20.10 -14.53 -4.66
CA ILE A 115 20.86 -13.88 -5.73
C ILE A 115 22.21 -13.34 -5.20
N ALA A 116 22.22 -12.75 -4.00
CA ALA A 116 23.45 -12.26 -3.38
C ALA A 116 24.40 -13.42 -3.00
N GLN A 117 23.87 -14.54 -2.52
CA GLN A 117 24.68 -15.73 -2.22
C GLN A 117 25.31 -16.36 -3.47
N ASP A 118 24.52 -16.46 -4.55
CA ASP A 118 24.95 -17.09 -5.81
C ASP A 118 25.91 -16.18 -6.61
N ASN A 119 25.97 -14.87 -6.30
CA ASN A 119 26.78 -13.89 -7.01
C ASN A 119 27.57 -12.99 -6.03
N PRO A 120 28.59 -13.50 -5.35
CA PRO A 120 29.31 -12.78 -4.29
C PRO A 120 29.99 -11.47 -4.76
N GLU A 121 30.28 -11.34 -6.05
CA GLU A 121 30.85 -10.13 -6.65
C GLU A 121 29.80 -9.04 -6.97
N GLU A 122 28.51 -9.37 -6.97
CA GLU A 122 27.45 -8.41 -7.23
C GLU A 122 26.95 -7.78 -5.92
N GLN A 123 26.81 -6.46 -5.89
CA GLN A 123 26.12 -5.76 -4.81
C GLN A 123 24.62 -5.83 -5.08
N VAL A 124 23.86 -6.53 -4.23
CA VAL A 124 22.43 -6.76 -4.40
C VAL A 124 21.63 -5.89 -3.45
N VAL A 125 20.73 -5.08 -3.99
CA VAL A 125 19.82 -4.25 -3.21
C VAL A 125 18.39 -4.68 -3.47
N PHE A 126 17.67 -5.07 -2.42
CA PHE A 126 16.25 -5.36 -2.48
C PHE A 126 15.42 -4.10 -2.16
N LEU A 127 14.47 -3.77 -3.01
CA LEU A 127 13.53 -2.67 -2.78
C LEU A 127 12.41 -3.14 -1.84
N SER A 128 12.54 -2.80 -0.59
CA SER A 128 11.59 -3.14 0.47
C SER A 128 10.44 -2.13 0.48
N VAL A 129 9.35 -2.49 -0.19
CA VAL A 129 8.13 -1.68 -0.32
C VAL A 129 6.94 -2.49 0.14
N GLY A 130 6.24 -2.00 1.13
CA GLY A 130 5.09 -2.72 1.69
C GLY A 130 4.50 -2.01 2.90
N PHE A 131 3.45 -2.61 3.41
CA PHE A 131 2.84 -2.29 4.70
C PHE A 131 3.21 -3.35 5.75
N GLU A 132 2.51 -3.36 6.87
CA GLU A 132 2.74 -4.29 7.98
C GLU A 132 2.70 -5.76 7.57
N THR A 133 2.04 -6.08 6.47
CA THR A 133 1.94 -7.45 5.92
C THR A 133 3.23 -7.95 5.30
N THR A 134 4.00 -7.09 4.67
CA THR A 134 5.24 -7.44 3.93
C THR A 134 6.49 -7.23 4.76
N THR A 135 6.52 -6.19 5.59
CA THR A 135 7.68 -5.82 6.41
C THR A 135 8.30 -7.00 7.20
N PRO A 136 7.53 -7.93 7.80
CA PRO A 136 8.12 -9.09 8.49
C PRO A 136 8.99 -9.95 7.58
N SER A 137 8.60 -10.16 6.31
CA SER A 137 9.39 -10.96 5.36
C SER A 137 10.69 -10.27 4.96
N ASP A 138 10.67 -8.92 4.86
CA ASP A 138 11.84 -8.12 4.52
C ASP A 138 12.88 -8.20 5.63
N VAL A 139 12.46 -8.06 6.90
CA VAL A 139 13.36 -8.22 8.06
C VAL A 139 13.90 -9.65 8.19
N ILE A 140 13.09 -10.67 7.89
CA ILE A 140 13.57 -12.07 7.90
C ILE A 140 14.63 -12.26 6.82
N ALA A 141 14.52 -11.60 5.67
CA ALA A 141 15.55 -11.64 4.63
C ALA A 141 16.87 -11.00 5.13
N VAL A 142 16.81 -9.85 5.81
CA VAL A 142 17.98 -9.24 6.47
C VAL A 142 18.60 -10.20 7.50
N LYS A 143 17.76 -10.81 8.36
CA LYS A 143 18.23 -11.79 9.35
C LYS A 143 18.93 -13.00 8.70
N LYS A 144 18.40 -13.50 7.57
CA LYS A 144 19.03 -14.59 6.81
C LYS A 144 20.35 -14.17 6.18
N ALA A 145 20.40 -13.00 5.57
CA ALA A 145 21.62 -12.45 4.99
C ALA A 145 22.72 -12.29 6.06
N MET A 146 22.36 -11.77 7.23
CA MET A 146 23.24 -11.64 8.39
C MET A 146 23.76 -13.00 8.87
N ALA A 147 22.86 -13.98 9.02
CA ALA A 147 23.24 -15.33 9.46
C ALA A 147 24.14 -16.06 8.45
N ALA A 148 24.01 -15.76 7.15
CA ALA A 148 24.87 -16.26 6.07
C ALA A 148 26.16 -15.47 5.91
N GLY A 149 26.40 -14.43 6.71
CA GLY A 149 27.61 -13.58 6.64
C GLY A 149 27.73 -12.75 5.36
N LEU A 150 26.60 -12.52 4.65
CA LEU A 150 26.63 -11.78 3.39
C LEU A 150 26.98 -10.32 3.61
N LYS A 151 27.97 -9.83 2.85
CA LYS A 151 28.39 -8.43 2.83
C LYS A 151 27.92 -7.69 1.59
N ASN A 152 27.34 -8.39 0.63
CA ASN A 152 26.90 -7.87 -0.67
C ASN A 152 25.38 -7.77 -0.80
N PHE A 153 24.63 -7.86 0.31
CA PHE A 153 23.18 -7.68 0.35
C PHE A 153 22.80 -6.44 1.17
N ALA A 154 21.79 -5.70 0.73
CA ALA A 154 21.18 -4.62 1.48
C ALA A 154 19.70 -4.45 1.06
N ILE A 155 18.92 -3.75 1.86
CA ILE A 155 17.56 -3.33 1.51
C ILE A 155 17.48 -1.80 1.40
N LEU A 156 16.72 -1.31 0.45
CA LEU A 156 16.30 0.09 0.38
C LEU A 156 14.84 0.15 0.84
N THR A 157 14.59 0.81 1.97
CA THR A 157 13.28 0.76 2.64
C THR A 157 12.36 1.90 2.21
N ALA A 158 11.11 1.56 1.88
CA ALA A 158 9.96 2.46 1.81
C ALA A 158 8.72 1.83 2.46
N ASN A 159 8.95 0.93 3.43
CA ASN A 159 7.89 0.33 4.22
C ASN A 159 7.13 1.41 4.98
N LYS A 160 5.81 1.27 5.01
CA LYS A 160 4.90 2.21 5.67
C LYS A 160 3.99 1.49 6.65
N THR A 161 3.43 2.25 7.59
CA THR A 161 2.46 1.76 8.55
C THR A 161 1.16 2.52 8.44
N MET A 162 0.04 1.82 8.57
CA MET A 162 -1.29 2.36 8.30
C MET A 162 -1.85 3.33 9.35
N PRO A 163 -1.49 3.27 10.66
CA PRO A 163 -2.09 4.14 11.67
C PRO A 163 -2.03 5.64 11.33
N GLY A 164 -0.87 6.14 10.91
CA GLY A 164 -0.72 7.54 10.52
C GLY A 164 -1.57 7.93 9.30
N ALA A 165 -1.73 7.00 8.35
CA ALA A 165 -2.60 7.22 7.18
C ALA A 165 -4.09 7.27 7.59
N TYR A 166 -4.53 6.44 8.54
CA TYR A 166 -5.90 6.51 9.07
C TYR A 166 -6.17 7.86 9.71
N GLU A 167 -5.25 8.36 10.54
CA GLU A 167 -5.39 9.67 11.17
C GLU A 167 -5.42 10.81 10.12
N ALA A 168 -4.50 10.77 9.14
CA ALA A 168 -4.43 11.78 8.09
C ALA A 168 -5.68 11.80 7.19
N MET A 169 -6.31 10.64 6.95
CA MET A 169 -7.48 10.51 6.07
C MET A 169 -8.81 10.54 6.81
N GLY A 170 -8.84 10.48 8.15
CA GLY A 170 -10.07 10.34 8.94
C GLY A 170 -11.14 11.40 8.72
N LYS A 171 -10.76 12.60 8.21
CA LYS A 171 -11.71 13.66 7.86
C LYS A 171 -12.25 13.56 6.42
N SER A 172 -11.71 12.67 5.60
CA SER A 172 -12.08 12.52 4.20
C SER A 172 -13.25 11.55 3.97
N CYS A 173 -13.64 10.80 4.99
CA CYS A 173 -14.71 9.82 4.94
C CYS A 173 -15.47 9.74 6.27
N ASP A 174 -16.59 9.02 6.27
CA ASP A 174 -17.41 8.79 7.46
C ASP A 174 -17.01 7.47 8.17
N ALA A 175 -16.40 6.54 7.41
CA ALA A 175 -15.85 5.30 7.95
C ALA A 175 -14.75 4.73 7.05
N PHE A 176 -13.90 3.88 7.63
CA PHE A 176 -12.92 3.08 6.90
C PHE A 176 -13.37 1.64 6.67
N LEU A 177 -13.04 1.11 5.50
CA LEU A 177 -12.95 -0.33 5.26
C LEU A 177 -11.51 -0.75 5.51
N TYR A 178 -11.22 -1.21 6.73
CA TYR A 178 -9.87 -1.56 7.17
C TYR A 178 -9.38 -2.87 6.54
N PRO A 179 -8.09 -2.96 6.17
CA PRO A 179 -7.52 -4.13 5.52
C PRO A 179 -7.34 -5.31 6.48
N GLY A 180 -8.04 -6.41 6.22
CA GLY A 180 -7.92 -7.62 7.03
C GLY A 180 -6.48 -8.16 7.11
N HIS A 181 -5.69 -8.04 6.04
CA HIS A 181 -4.28 -8.46 6.02
C HIS A 181 -3.40 -7.69 7.01
N VAL A 182 -3.53 -6.36 7.07
CA VAL A 182 -2.78 -5.51 8.03
C VAL A 182 -3.14 -5.91 9.45
N HIS A 183 -4.45 -6.01 9.73
CA HIS A 183 -4.93 -6.30 11.08
C HIS A 183 -4.74 -7.77 11.51
N ALA A 184 -4.47 -8.67 10.58
CA ALA A 184 -3.96 -10.01 10.91
C ALA A 184 -2.56 -9.96 11.54
N ILE A 185 -1.77 -8.92 11.24
CA ILE A 185 -0.44 -8.70 11.83
C ILE A 185 -0.55 -7.82 13.08
N THR A 186 -1.23 -6.67 12.97
CA THR A 186 -1.22 -5.63 14.03
C THR A 186 -2.30 -5.82 15.10
N GLY A 187 -3.30 -6.69 14.87
CA GLY A 187 -4.45 -6.82 15.76
C GLY A 187 -5.48 -5.71 15.56
N THR A 188 -6.41 -5.59 16.51
CA THR A 188 -7.55 -4.68 16.41
C THR A 188 -7.42 -3.41 17.23
N GLN A 189 -6.39 -3.28 18.08
CA GLN A 189 -6.30 -2.19 19.06
C GLN A 189 -6.31 -0.81 18.36
N ILE A 190 -5.54 -0.64 17.29
CA ILE A 190 -5.50 0.63 16.57
C ILE A 190 -6.88 1.06 16.04
N CYS A 191 -7.70 0.11 15.58
CA CYS A 191 -9.04 0.41 15.10
C CYS A 191 -9.99 0.83 16.25
N LYS A 192 -9.79 0.24 17.44
CA LYS A 192 -10.52 0.62 18.67
C LYS A 192 -10.13 2.05 19.09
N ASP A 193 -8.83 2.35 19.11
CA ASP A 193 -8.32 3.69 19.44
C ASP A 193 -8.82 4.76 18.42
N MET A 194 -8.88 4.42 17.14
CA MET A 194 -9.46 5.29 16.12
C MET A 194 -10.96 5.54 16.35
N CYS A 195 -11.69 4.49 16.75
CA CYS A 195 -13.11 4.62 17.09
C CYS A 195 -13.33 5.54 18.31
N GLU A 196 -12.48 5.45 19.34
CA GLU A 196 -12.50 6.34 20.50
C GLU A 196 -12.23 7.80 20.13
N LYS A 197 -11.40 8.03 19.09
CA LYS A 197 -11.16 9.36 18.48
C LYS A 197 -12.29 9.82 17.55
N GLY A 198 -13.37 9.05 17.42
CA GLY A 198 -14.52 9.38 16.58
C GLY A 198 -14.44 8.90 15.13
N VAL A 199 -13.44 8.10 14.76
CA VAL A 199 -13.26 7.55 13.41
C VAL A 199 -13.85 6.15 13.33
N SER A 200 -14.92 6.01 12.56
CA SER A 200 -15.62 4.73 12.40
C SER A 200 -14.92 3.80 11.40
N GLY A 201 -15.17 2.50 11.52
CA GLY A 201 -14.69 1.55 10.52
C GLY A 201 -15.02 0.09 10.79
N VAL A 202 -14.83 -0.71 9.77
CA VAL A 202 -14.97 -2.17 9.83
C VAL A 202 -13.75 -2.85 9.22
N ILE A 203 -13.29 -3.93 9.84
CA ILE A 203 -12.27 -4.80 9.22
C ILE A 203 -12.99 -5.77 8.30
N ALA A 204 -12.54 -5.90 7.05
CA ALA A 204 -13.13 -6.80 6.08
C ALA A 204 -12.12 -7.86 5.58
N GLY A 205 -12.66 -9.02 5.17
CA GLY A 205 -11.95 -9.99 4.34
C GLY A 205 -11.96 -9.58 2.86
N PHE A 206 -11.69 -10.54 1.96
CA PHE A 206 -11.37 -10.21 0.56
C PHE A 206 -12.29 -10.88 -0.46
N THR A 207 -13.14 -11.79 -0.06
CA THR A 207 -14.16 -12.36 -0.95
C THR A 207 -15.33 -11.38 -1.13
N GLY A 208 -16.05 -11.49 -2.25
CA GLY A 208 -17.23 -10.66 -2.50
C GLY A 208 -18.27 -10.73 -1.36
N SER A 209 -18.45 -11.92 -0.78
CA SER A 209 -19.36 -12.12 0.35
C SER A 209 -18.88 -11.41 1.62
N GLU A 210 -17.59 -11.45 1.93
CA GLU A 210 -16.99 -10.78 3.08
C GLU A 210 -17.06 -9.25 2.93
N LEU A 211 -16.82 -8.75 1.71
CA LEU A 211 -16.92 -7.32 1.40
C LEU A 211 -18.37 -6.82 1.51
N LEU A 212 -19.35 -7.53 0.92
CA LEU A 212 -20.76 -7.16 1.01
C LEU A 212 -21.24 -7.18 2.46
N THR A 213 -20.86 -8.20 3.23
CA THR A 213 -21.22 -8.29 4.65
C THR A 213 -20.62 -7.13 5.45
N ALA A 214 -19.33 -6.83 5.26
CA ALA A 214 -18.68 -5.73 5.97
C ALA A 214 -19.29 -4.37 5.62
N LEU A 215 -19.58 -4.12 4.34
CA LEU A 215 -20.25 -2.90 3.89
C LEU A 215 -21.66 -2.78 4.49
N ALA A 216 -22.44 -3.86 4.50
CA ALA A 216 -23.78 -3.84 5.08
C ALA A 216 -23.76 -3.60 6.60
N VAL A 217 -22.77 -4.16 7.31
CA VAL A 217 -22.55 -3.88 8.74
C VAL A 217 -22.16 -2.41 8.94
N ALA A 218 -21.25 -1.87 8.12
CA ALA A 218 -20.84 -0.48 8.22
C ALA A 218 -22.00 0.49 8.01
N VAL A 219 -22.81 0.28 6.96
CA VAL A 219 -24.00 1.10 6.66
C VAL A 219 -25.02 1.02 7.80
N LYS A 220 -25.27 -0.17 8.34
CA LYS A 220 -26.18 -0.35 9.47
C LYS A 220 -25.70 0.39 10.72
N LYS A 221 -24.40 0.29 11.02
CA LYS A 221 -23.78 0.94 12.18
C LYS A 221 -23.75 2.47 12.03
N PHE A 222 -23.51 2.96 10.82
CA PHE A 222 -23.57 4.38 10.52
C PHE A 222 -24.94 4.97 10.84
N GLY A 223 -26.02 4.25 10.52
CA GLY A 223 -27.41 4.64 10.86
C GLY A 223 -27.69 4.74 12.37
N GLU A 224 -26.85 4.18 13.24
CA GLU A 224 -26.97 4.31 14.70
C GLU A 224 -26.46 5.69 15.21
N GLY A 225 -25.80 6.49 14.36
CA GLY A 225 -25.37 7.86 14.66
C GLY A 225 -24.25 7.98 15.70
N LYS A 226 -23.47 6.93 15.92
CA LYS A 226 -22.35 6.88 16.88
C LYS A 226 -21.10 6.31 16.19
N PRO A 227 -19.89 6.73 16.60
CA PRO A 227 -18.68 6.06 16.16
C PRO A 227 -18.73 4.56 16.44
N PHE A 228 -18.20 3.77 15.52
CA PHE A 228 -18.24 2.32 15.61
C PHE A 228 -16.96 1.67 15.09
N PHE A 229 -16.64 0.53 15.68
CA PHE A 229 -15.66 -0.41 15.14
C PHE A 229 -16.25 -1.82 15.17
N VAL A 230 -16.13 -2.55 14.05
CA VAL A 230 -16.53 -3.96 13.97
C VAL A 230 -15.49 -4.77 13.21
N ASN A 231 -15.02 -5.86 13.82
CA ASN A 231 -14.23 -6.85 13.13
C ASN A 231 -15.15 -7.84 12.39
N CYS A 232 -15.33 -7.66 11.07
CA CYS A 232 -16.09 -8.55 10.20
C CYS A 232 -15.24 -9.70 9.63
N TYR A 233 -13.98 -9.87 10.07
CA TYR A 233 -13.06 -10.91 9.60
C TYR A 233 -12.45 -11.73 10.76
N PRO A 234 -13.25 -12.16 11.78
CA PRO A 234 -12.73 -12.75 13.03
C PRO A 234 -12.09 -14.13 12.84
N ARG A 235 -12.32 -14.80 11.69
CA ARG A 235 -11.67 -16.08 11.37
C ARG A 235 -10.16 -15.91 11.17
N VAL A 236 -9.70 -14.73 10.75
CA VAL A 236 -8.27 -14.42 10.50
C VAL A 236 -7.75 -13.37 11.47
N VAL A 237 -8.48 -12.27 11.64
CA VAL A 237 -8.04 -11.15 12.49
C VAL A 237 -8.41 -11.41 13.94
N LYS A 238 -7.40 -11.51 14.78
CA LYS A 238 -7.50 -11.64 16.24
C LYS A 238 -7.16 -10.29 16.90
N ASP A 239 -7.60 -10.09 18.13
CA ASP A 239 -7.35 -8.84 18.86
C ASP A 239 -5.86 -8.56 19.02
N GLU A 240 -5.07 -9.59 19.30
CA GLU A 240 -3.62 -9.51 19.49
C GLU A 240 -2.80 -9.50 18.18
N GLY A 241 -3.44 -9.81 17.04
CA GLY A 241 -2.75 -9.96 15.74
C GLY A 241 -1.70 -11.09 15.76
N SER A 242 -0.49 -10.77 15.29
CA SER A 242 0.66 -11.68 15.27
C SER A 242 1.83 -11.08 16.09
N PRO A 243 1.87 -11.31 17.41
CA PRO A 243 2.91 -10.73 18.28
C PRO A 243 4.33 -11.12 17.85
N SER A 244 4.51 -12.31 17.30
CA SER A 244 5.82 -12.77 16.82
C SER A 244 6.29 -12.01 15.59
N ALA A 245 5.38 -11.64 14.67
CA ALA A 245 5.72 -10.83 13.51
C ALA A 245 6.05 -9.39 13.91
N VAL A 246 5.25 -8.81 14.81
CA VAL A 246 5.49 -7.45 15.36
C VAL A 246 6.84 -7.41 16.06
N ALA A 247 7.10 -8.33 17.00
CA ALA A 247 8.37 -8.38 17.73
C ALA A 247 9.59 -8.60 16.80
N MET A 248 9.40 -9.32 15.69
CA MET A 248 10.46 -9.48 14.69
C MET A 248 10.76 -8.17 13.98
N VAL A 249 9.73 -7.41 13.59
CA VAL A 249 9.90 -6.09 12.96
C VAL A 249 10.55 -5.12 13.95
N ASP A 250 10.04 -5.00 15.17
CA ASP A 250 10.53 -4.08 16.20
C ASP A 250 11.99 -4.34 16.59
N LYS A 251 12.45 -5.58 16.44
CA LYS A 251 13.85 -5.92 16.68
C LYS A 251 14.78 -5.30 15.63
N PHE A 252 14.37 -5.26 14.36
CA PHE A 252 15.23 -4.84 13.24
C PHE A 252 14.96 -3.42 12.78
N MET A 253 13.72 -2.95 12.95
CA MET A 253 13.29 -1.66 12.43
C MET A 253 12.73 -0.76 13.53
N GLU A 254 12.68 0.51 13.23
CA GLU A 254 12.05 1.53 14.06
C GLU A 254 11.21 2.48 13.21
N PRO A 255 10.18 3.09 13.78
CA PRO A 255 9.36 4.07 13.08
C PRO A 255 10.18 5.31 12.68
N CYS A 256 9.84 5.87 11.53
CA CYS A 256 10.39 7.14 11.03
C CYS A 256 9.32 7.93 10.28
N ASP A 257 9.59 9.20 10.03
CA ASP A 257 8.75 10.00 9.14
C ASP A 257 8.82 9.44 7.71
N ALA A 258 7.68 9.38 7.03
CA ALA A 258 7.64 8.89 5.66
C ALA A 258 6.87 9.81 4.73
N GLU A 259 7.43 10.02 3.54
CA GLU A 259 6.71 10.66 2.44
C GLU A 259 5.75 9.63 1.81
N TRP A 260 4.49 10.02 1.67
CA TRP A 260 3.46 9.29 0.95
C TRP A 260 3.18 10.01 -0.36
N ARG A 261 3.41 9.35 -1.49
CA ARG A 261 3.24 9.97 -2.81
C ARG A 261 1.85 10.58 -2.97
N GLY A 262 1.80 11.89 -3.27
CA GLY A 262 0.57 12.63 -3.48
C GLY A 262 -0.22 12.99 -2.20
N ILE A 263 0.27 12.61 -1.02
CA ILE A 263 -0.33 12.98 0.27
C ILE A 263 0.60 13.92 1.04
N GLY A 264 1.92 13.66 0.99
CA GLY A 264 2.92 14.40 1.74
C GLY A 264 3.58 13.57 2.83
N THR A 265 4.33 14.21 3.70
CA THR A 265 5.00 13.53 4.83
C THR A 265 4.01 13.29 5.95
N ILE A 266 3.91 12.04 6.38
CA ILE A 266 3.14 11.63 7.56
C ILE A 266 4.16 11.22 8.65
N PRO A 267 4.16 11.88 9.81
CA PRO A 267 5.08 11.56 10.88
C PRO A 267 4.94 10.11 11.36
N MET A 268 6.06 9.47 11.70
CA MET A 268 6.14 8.13 12.28
C MET A 268 5.38 7.03 11.50
N SER A 269 5.18 7.23 10.21
CA SER A 269 4.42 6.32 9.33
C SER A 269 5.29 5.51 8.39
N GLY A 270 6.60 5.58 8.54
CA GLY A 270 7.58 4.75 7.85
C GLY A 270 8.31 3.84 8.79
N MET A 271 9.04 2.87 8.22
CA MET A 271 9.93 1.97 8.95
C MET A 271 11.33 2.03 8.34
N GLN A 272 12.33 2.22 9.16
CA GLN A 272 13.75 2.17 8.79
C GLN A 272 14.49 1.13 9.62
N LEU A 273 15.60 0.61 9.09
CA LEU A 273 16.48 -0.27 9.86
C LEU A 273 17.13 0.50 11.02
N ARG A 274 17.19 -0.14 12.18
CA ARG A 274 17.95 0.40 13.34
C ARG A 274 19.42 0.52 12.99
N ASP A 275 20.13 1.43 13.67
CA ASP A 275 21.55 1.71 13.39
C ASP A 275 22.46 0.50 13.50
N GLU A 276 22.14 -0.45 14.40
CA GLU A 276 22.90 -1.70 14.54
C GLU A 276 22.87 -2.60 13.29
N PHE A 277 21.93 -2.36 12.36
CA PHE A 277 21.83 -3.07 11.06
C PHE A 277 22.20 -2.18 9.86
N ALA A 278 22.92 -1.09 10.09
CA ALA A 278 23.30 -0.11 9.05
C ALA A 278 24.03 -0.75 7.85
N GLU A 279 24.75 -1.85 8.05
CA GLU A 279 25.41 -2.58 6.96
C GLU A 279 24.44 -3.19 5.95
N PHE A 280 23.16 -3.35 6.31
CA PHE A 280 22.06 -3.82 5.45
C PHE A 280 21.15 -2.70 4.96
N ASP A 281 21.36 -1.45 5.38
CA ASP A 281 20.65 -0.28 4.91
C ASP A 281 21.35 0.27 3.66
N ALA A 282 20.70 0.18 2.51
CA ALA A 282 21.30 0.62 1.25
C ALA A 282 21.64 2.12 1.24
N ARG A 283 20.87 2.97 1.91
CA ARG A 283 21.15 4.41 2.01
C ARG A 283 22.45 4.67 2.73
N LYS A 284 22.66 4.02 3.88
CA LYS A 284 23.87 4.17 4.69
C LYS A 284 25.07 3.47 4.05
N LYS A 285 24.87 2.24 3.56
CA LYS A 285 25.92 1.42 2.99
C LYS A 285 26.56 2.01 1.74
N TYR A 286 25.77 2.66 0.89
CA TYR A 286 26.23 3.20 -0.41
C TYR A 286 26.28 4.72 -0.45
N ASP A 287 26.13 5.40 0.70
CA ASP A 287 26.10 6.86 0.80
C ASP A 287 25.16 7.47 -0.23
N VAL A 288 23.89 7.01 -0.23
CA VAL A 288 22.88 7.49 -1.17
C VAL A 288 22.55 8.94 -0.83
N PRO A 289 22.72 9.89 -1.75
CA PRO A 289 22.43 11.29 -1.47
C PRO A 289 20.92 11.50 -1.29
N GLN A 290 20.55 12.51 -0.50
CA GLN A 290 19.15 12.92 -0.42
C GLN A 290 18.70 13.49 -1.77
N ILE A 291 17.93 12.70 -2.52
CA ILE A 291 17.44 13.10 -3.84
C ILE A 291 16.13 13.86 -3.67
N LYS A 292 16.14 15.13 -4.05
CA LYS A 292 14.90 15.93 -4.13
C LYS A 292 14.24 15.66 -5.48
N PRO A 293 13.01 15.18 -5.52
CA PRO A 293 12.37 14.87 -6.79
C PRO A 293 12.10 16.14 -7.61
N GLU A 294 12.59 16.16 -8.84
CA GLU A 294 12.27 17.17 -9.85
C GLU A 294 11.11 16.65 -10.71
N TYR A 295 9.94 16.49 -10.10
CA TYR A 295 8.81 15.86 -10.77
C TYR A 295 7.64 16.83 -10.93
N LYS A 296 7.50 17.36 -12.15
CA LYS A 296 6.32 18.12 -12.56
C LYS A 296 5.39 17.22 -13.35
N THR A 297 4.23 16.91 -12.79
CA THR A 297 3.23 16.07 -13.46
C THR A 297 1.85 16.69 -13.34
N ALA A 298 1.03 16.52 -14.38
CA ALA A 298 -0.40 16.81 -14.33
C ALA A 298 -1.22 15.65 -13.72
N CYS A 299 -0.55 14.57 -13.24
CA CYS A 299 -1.20 13.45 -12.59
C CYS A 299 -1.83 13.89 -11.26
N ARG A 300 -3.08 13.51 -11.05
CA ARG A 300 -3.86 13.82 -9.86
C ARG A 300 -4.08 12.60 -8.95
N CYS A 301 -3.18 11.61 -8.99
CA CYS A 301 -3.34 10.40 -8.16
C CYS A 301 -3.43 10.74 -6.66
N GLY A 302 -2.75 11.77 -6.16
CA GLY A 302 -2.88 12.22 -4.79
C GLY A 302 -4.29 12.69 -4.43
N ASP A 303 -4.98 13.38 -5.34
CA ASP A 303 -6.37 13.79 -5.13
C ASP A 303 -7.33 12.59 -5.17
N VAL A 304 -7.05 11.59 -6.01
CA VAL A 304 -7.80 10.33 -6.06
C VAL A 304 -7.67 9.59 -4.73
N LEU A 305 -6.45 9.41 -4.22
CA LEU A 305 -6.18 8.70 -2.96
C LEU A 305 -6.72 9.42 -1.72
N GLN A 306 -6.95 10.71 -1.83
CA GLN A 306 -7.60 11.51 -0.77
C GLN A 306 -9.12 11.60 -0.93
N GLY A 307 -9.69 10.96 -1.96
CA GLY A 307 -11.14 10.99 -2.23
C GLY A 307 -11.68 12.33 -2.73
N LYS A 308 -10.81 13.23 -3.18
CA LYS A 308 -11.22 14.55 -3.72
C LYS A 308 -11.79 14.45 -5.13
N ILE A 309 -11.32 13.49 -5.91
CA ILE A 309 -11.78 13.19 -7.26
C ILE A 309 -11.81 11.68 -7.50
N THR A 310 -12.59 11.24 -8.47
CA THR A 310 -12.55 9.88 -9.01
C THR A 310 -11.49 9.76 -10.12
N PRO A 311 -10.98 8.56 -10.45
CA PRO A 311 -9.94 8.39 -11.47
C PRO A 311 -10.29 9.02 -12.84
N ASN A 312 -11.53 8.87 -13.31
CA ASN A 312 -11.99 9.43 -14.59
C ASN A 312 -12.04 10.97 -14.62
N GLN A 313 -12.01 11.64 -13.48
CA GLN A 313 -11.91 13.10 -13.39
C GLN A 313 -10.45 13.62 -13.53
N CYS A 314 -9.47 12.71 -13.52
CA CYS A 314 -8.08 13.09 -13.80
C CYS A 314 -7.93 13.38 -15.31
N PRO A 315 -7.37 14.55 -15.72
CA PRO A 315 -7.28 14.94 -17.13
C PRO A 315 -6.42 13.99 -17.96
N LEU A 316 -5.54 13.21 -17.34
CA LEU A 316 -4.67 12.26 -18.02
C LEU A 316 -5.30 10.85 -18.16
N PHE A 317 -6.33 10.55 -17.35
CA PHE A 317 -6.90 9.22 -17.28
C PHE A 317 -7.45 8.72 -18.61
N GLY A 318 -7.07 7.50 -19.00
CA GLY A 318 -7.50 6.85 -20.26
C GLY A 318 -6.96 7.51 -21.54
N LYS A 319 -6.15 8.57 -21.41
CA LYS A 319 -5.53 9.33 -22.52
C LYS A 319 -4.02 9.14 -22.46
N ALA A 320 -3.31 10.12 -21.89
CA ALA A 320 -1.85 10.06 -21.71
C ALA A 320 -1.44 9.08 -20.61
N CYS A 321 -2.35 8.72 -19.70
CA CYS A 321 -2.11 7.78 -18.60
C CYS A 321 -3.03 6.57 -18.73
N ASN A 322 -2.46 5.42 -19.08
CA ASN A 322 -3.10 4.13 -19.20
C ASN A 322 -2.13 3.02 -18.73
N PRO A 323 -2.53 1.75 -18.65
CA PRO A 323 -1.65 0.66 -18.18
C PRO A 323 -0.36 0.46 -19.00
N ASP A 324 -0.37 0.78 -20.29
CA ASP A 324 0.81 0.67 -21.15
C ASP A 324 1.77 1.86 -20.95
N HIS A 325 1.21 3.04 -20.69
CA HIS A 325 1.94 4.29 -20.48
C HIS A 325 1.53 4.98 -19.16
N PRO A 326 1.88 4.39 -17.99
CA PRO A 326 1.48 4.94 -16.72
C PRO A 326 2.26 6.22 -16.38
N VAL A 327 1.53 7.32 -16.14
CA VAL A 327 2.10 8.59 -15.67
C VAL A 327 2.14 8.63 -14.13
N GLY A 328 1.19 8.00 -13.47
CA GLY A 328 1.13 7.89 -12.01
C GLY A 328 1.25 6.45 -11.52
N ALA A 329 1.78 6.26 -10.32
CA ALA A 329 1.95 4.93 -9.72
C ALA A 329 0.63 4.15 -9.58
N CYS A 330 -0.50 4.84 -9.36
CA CYS A 330 -1.82 4.20 -9.26
C CYS A 330 -2.32 3.55 -10.56
N MET A 331 -1.68 3.81 -11.71
CA MET A 331 -1.97 3.16 -12.99
C MET A 331 -1.04 1.97 -13.25
N VAL A 332 0.03 1.79 -12.45
CA VAL A 332 0.99 0.71 -12.63
C VAL A 332 0.54 -0.58 -11.98
N SER A 333 0.11 -0.50 -10.73
CA SER A 333 -0.30 -1.67 -9.94
C SER A 333 -1.77 -1.97 -10.15
N ASP A 334 -2.12 -3.25 -10.28
CA ASP A 334 -3.52 -3.71 -10.38
C ASP A 334 -4.34 -3.36 -9.12
N GLU A 335 -3.67 -3.17 -7.99
CA GLU A 335 -4.26 -2.69 -6.73
C GLU A 335 -4.42 -1.16 -6.68
N GLY A 336 -3.94 -0.44 -7.68
CA GLY A 336 -4.05 1.01 -7.76
C GLY A 336 -5.46 1.45 -8.15
N ALA A 337 -5.96 2.50 -7.50
CA ALA A 337 -7.30 3.02 -7.76
C ALA A 337 -7.54 3.34 -9.24
N CYS A 338 -6.56 3.94 -9.93
CA CYS A 338 -6.69 4.27 -11.36
C CYS A 338 -6.68 3.02 -12.24
N SER A 339 -5.81 2.04 -11.96
CA SER A 339 -5.73 0.79 -12.72
C SER A 339 -7.01 -0.03 -12.55
N ALA A 340 -7.46 -0.23 -11.32
CA ALA A 340 -8.70 -0.96 -11.04
C ALA A 340 -9.92 -0.28 -11.70
N PHE A 341 -9.99 1.06 -11.65
CA PHE A 341 -11.05 1.80 -12.34
C PHE A 341 -10.95 1.65 -13.87
N TYR A 342 -9.75 1.66 -14.43
CA TYR A 342 -9.54 1.51 -15.88
C TYR A 342 -9.97 0.14 -16.37
N MET A 343 -9.63 -0.92 -15.61
CA MET A 343 -9.94 -2.30 -16.01
C MET A 343 -11.42 -2.67 -15.82
N TYR A 344 -12.04 -2.18 -14.75
CA TYR A 344 -13.35 -2.68 -14.31
C TYR A 344 -14.42 -1.58 -14.16
N GLY A 345 -14.03 -0.31 -14.15
CA GLY A 345 -14.94 0.81 -13.85
C GLY A 345 -16.07 0.97 -14.87
N GLY A 346 -15.80 0.69 -16.14
CA GLY A 346 -16.79 0.77 -17.21
C GLY A 346 -17.53 2.12 -17.21
N GLU A 347 -18.80 2.10 -17.52
CA GLU A 347 -19.71 3.24 -17.33
C GLU A 347 -20.20 3.23 -15.86
N LEU A 348 -19.44 3.87 -14.96
CA LEU A 348 -19.85 4.20 -13.59
C LEU A 348 -20.29 5.64 -13.53
#